data_326d6b9de5a35cb50e81e30c75267178
#
_entry.id   326d6b9de5a35cb50e81e30c75267178
#
_cell.length_a   1.000
_cell.length_b   1.000
_cell.length_c   1.000
_cell.angle_alpha   90.00
_cell.angle_beta   90.00
_cell.angle_gamma   90.00
#
_symmetry.space_group_name_H-M   'P 1'
#
loop_
_entity.id
_entity.type
_entity.pdbx_description
1 polymer ?
#
loop_
_entity_poly.entity_id
_entity_poly.type
_entity_poly.pdbx_seq_one_letter_code
_entity_poly.pdbx_strand_id
1 'polypeptide(L)'
;MIITGIGISGNLGRTFCAQALARGHQVRCAAPHANTCDLPEAVERFQGGAMDSEVLLRAFAGADVITPVFPPSLKNPWQYPDEIRNVLNCAKQAGISRVVGLLGSSGAKVNLGCTLVETDYFAETTRHFYMNIHDSWDIYRQETELDWTIIVPAARMQTHMRDRGTYDIRTDEYLVVNDPDSRLYFDVSQISYGDCAMAILDEIEQHAHTRQFVTVGYANVNPQPGKQDDQP
;
A
#
# COMPACT_ATOMS: atom_id res chain seq x y z
N MET A 1 6.24 -3.67 18.79
CA MET A 1 7.18 -3.88 17.67
C MET A 1 7.74 -2.55 17.20
N ILE A 2 8.91 -2.56 16.57
CA ILE A 2 9.48 -1.41 15.84
C ILE A 2 9.11 -1.58 14.36
N ILE A 3 8.26 -0.70 13.86
CA ILE A 3 7.78 -0.72 12.47
C ILE A 3 8.47 0.41 11.70
N THR A 4 9.20 0.08 10.63
CA THR A 4 9.80 1.10 9.77
C THR A 4 9.01 1.23 8.48
N GLY A 5 8.29 2.34 8.33
CA GLY A 5 7.54 2.66 7.12
C GLY A 5 8.37 3.47 6.13
N ILE A 6 8.33 3.06 4.86
CA ILE A 6 8.95 3.78 3.75
C ILE A 6 7.84 4.51 3.00
N GLY A 7 7.97 5.85 2.87
CA GLY A 7 6.99 6.67 2.18
C GLY A 7 5.72 6.98 2.98
N ILE A 8 5.68 6.71 4.28
CA ILE A 8 4.52 6.96 5.15
C ILE A 8 4.32 8.45 5.51
N SER A 9 4.83 9.37 4.73
CA SER A 9 4.62 10.82 4.89
C SER A 9 3.32 11.35 4.26
N GLY A 10 2.62 10.51 3.46
CA GLY A 10 1.35 10.85 2.80
C GLY A 10 0.12 10.63 3.68
N ASN A 11 -1.08 10.79 3.09
CA ASN A 11 -2.36 10.68 3.82
C ASN A 11 -2.57 9.32 4.49
N LEU A 12 -2.38 8.22 3.75
CA LEU A 12 -2.48 6.87 4.31
C LEU A 12 -1.42 6.66 5.40
N GLY A 13 -0.18 7.11 5.15
CA GLY A 13 0.91 6.93 6.10
C GLY A 13 0.71 7.68 7.42
N ARG A 14 0.13 8.89 7.40
CA ARG A 14 -0.24 9.61 8.63
C ARG A 14 -1.28 8.84 9.45
N THR A 15 -2.31 8.32 8.78
CA THR A 15 -3.33 7.49 9.42
C THR A 15 -2.71 6.21 10.00
N PHE A 16 -1.86 5.56 9.23
CA PHE A 16 -1.09 4.39 9.68
C PHE A 16 -0.23 4.70 10.92
N CYS A 17 0.54 5.79 10.91
CA CYS A 17 1.35 6.19 12.06
C CYS A 17 0.52 6.41 13.33
N ALA A 18 -0.62 7.11 13.21
CA ALA A 18 -1.50 7.38 14.34
C ALA A 18 -2.07 6.08 14.92
N GLN A 19 -2.54 5.16 14.07
CA GLN A 19 -3.07 3.87 14.51
C GLN A 19 -1.98 2.96 15.09
N ALA A 20 -0.80 2.89 14.48
CA ALA A 20 0.33 2.09 14.96
C ALA A 20 0.79 2.54 16.36
N LEU A 21 0.93 3.84 16.56
CA LEU A 21 1.25 4.41 17.88
C LEU A 21 0.17 4.12 18.91
N ALA A 22 -1.11 4.24 18.54
CA ALA A 22 -2.24 3.93 19.42
C ALA A 22 -2.28 2.43 19.83
N ARG A 23 -1.75 1.53 18.98
CA ARG A 23 -1.57 0.10 19.28
C ARG A 23 -0.28 -0.20 20.07
N GLY A 24 0.50 0.82 20.45
CA GLY A 24 1.71 0.67 21.25
C GLY A 24 2.96 0.27 20.45
N HIS A 25 2.97 0.43 19.13
CA HIS A 25 4.15 0.22 18.31
C HIS A 25 5.06 1.44 18.33
N GLN A 26 6.36 1.23 18.14
CA GLN A 26 7.31 2.27 17.79
C GLN A 26 7.33 2.41 16.26
N VAL A 27 7.26 3.64 15.76
CA VAL A 27 7.18 3.90 14.32
C VAL A 27 8.36 4.73 13.86
N ARG A 28 9.01 4.29 12.79
CA ARG A 28 10.04 5.02 12.07
C ARG A 28 9.54 5.35 10.66
N CYS A 29 9.85 6.54 10.17
CA CYS A 29 9.51 7.01 8.82
C CYS A 29 10.77 7.28 8.01
N ALA A 30 10.99 6.53 6.93
CA ALA A 30 11.98 6.86 5.91
C ALA A 30 11.25 7.46 4.69
N ALA A 31 11.47 8.75 4.42
CA ALA A 31 10.87 9.44 3.30
C ALA A 31 11.68 10.69 2.90
N PRO A 32 11.61 11.16 1.62
CA PRO A 32 12.31 12.37 1.19
C PRO A 32 11.96 13.62 2.00
N HIS A 33 10.78 13.68 2.56
CA HIS A 33 10.25 14.81 3.34
C HIS A 33 9.96 14.44 4.80
N ALA A 34 10.63 13.40 5.35
CA ALA A 34 10.36 12.91 6.70
C ALA A 34 10.46 14.01 7.79
N ASN A 35 11.42 14.94 7.66
CA ASN A 35 11.64 16.01 8.63
C ASN A 35 10.65 17.17 8.54
N THR A 36 9.92 17.30 7.42
CA THR A 36 9.02 18.43 7.15
C THR A 36 7.55 18.02 7.02
N CYS A 37 7.25 16.72 7.00
CA CYS A 37 5.89 16.23 6.90
C CYS A 37 5.18 16.26 8.26
N ASP A 38 3.85 16.38 8.20
CA ASP A 38 2.96 16.38 9.36
C ASP A 38 2.74 14.94 9.86
N LEU A 39 3.69 14.45 10.67
CA LEU A 39 3.61 13.17 11.37
C LEU A 39 3.61 13.39 12.89
N PRO A 40 3.01 12.48 13.68
CA PRO A 40 3.11 12.54 15.14
C PRO A 40 4.55 12.69 15.63
N GLU A 41 4.76 13.44 16.70
CA GLU A 41 6.10 13.72 17.24
C GLU A 41 6.85 12.45 17.66
N ALA A 42 6.12 11.43 18.10
CA ALA A 42 6.68 10.14 18.50
C ALA A 42 7.24 9.31 17.33
N VAL A 43 7.03 9.72 16.06
CA VAL A 43 7.59 9.03 14.90
C VAL A 43 9.04 9.45 14.71
N GLU A 44 9.97 8.48 14.77
CA GLU A 44 11.38 8.70 14.44
C GLU A 44 11.54 8.92 12.94
N ARG A 45 12.31 9.93 12.53
CA ARG A 45 12.39 10.39 11.15
C ARG A 45 13.75 10.16 10.53
N PHE A 46 13.76 9.57 9.33
CA PHE A 46 14.93 9.35 8.49
C PHE A 46 14.68 10.01 7.14
N GLN A 47 15.37 11.09 6.86
CA GLN A 47 15.18 11.82 5.61
C GLN A 47 15.97 11.18 4.48
N GLY A 48 15.29 10.52 3.56
CA GLY A 48 15.83 9.85 2.39
C GLY A 48 14.75 9.07 1.65
N GLY A 49 14.97 8.79 0.38
CA GLY A 49 14.02 8.06 -0.48
C GLY A 49 14.29 6.54 -0.52
N ALA A 50 13.44 5.83 -1.25
CA ALA A 50 13.56 4.38 -1.43
C ALA A 50 14.84 3.94 -2.17
N MET A 51 15.53 4.86 -2.85
CA MET A 51 16.84 4.60 -3.48
C MET A 51 18.04 4.94 -2.59
N ASP A 52 17.82 5.54 -1.41
CA ASP A 52 18.88 5.91 -0.48
C ASP A 52 19.18 4.75 0.48
N SER A 53 20.03 3.82 0.02
CA SER A 53 20.38 2.61 0.79
C SER A 53 20.99 2.92 2.15
N GLU A 54 21.79 4.00 2.29
CA GLU A 54 22.40 4.38 3.57
C GLU A 54 21.35 4.79 4.59
N VAL A 55 20.38 5.61 4.17
CA VAL A 55 19.25 6.01 5.03
C VAL A 55 18.37 4.80 5.37
N LEU A 56 18.07 3.94 4.39
CA LEU A 56 17.26 2.75 4.62
C LEU A 56 17.92 1.80 5.64
N LEU A 57 19.20 1.51 5.49
CA LEU A 57 19.92 0.63 6.43
C LEU A 57 19.93 1.19 7.86
N ARG A 58 20.10 2.51 8.02
CA ARG A 58 20.00 3.14 9.35
C ARG A 58 18.58 3.04 9.91
N ALA A 59 17.55 3.30 9.09
CA ALA A 59 16.15 3.22 9.51
C ALA A 59 15.72 1.79 9.86
N PHE A 60 16.30 0.79 9.18
CA PHE A 60 15.96 -0.63 9.36
C PHE A 60 16.68 -1.27 10.55
N ALA A 61 17.75 -0.67 11.05
CA ALA A 61 18.53 -1.26 12.14
C ALA A 61 17.68 -1.59 13.36
N GLY A 62 17.52 -2.90 13.66
CA GLY A 62 16.72 -3.41 14.77
C GLY A 62 15.20 -3.24 14.61
N ALA A 63 14.69 -2.98 13.41
CA ALA A 63 13.26 -3.02 13.14
C ALA A 63 12.74 -4.47 13.10
N ASP A 64 11.51 -4.69 13.55
CA ASP A 64 10.86 -6.00 13.50
C ASP A 64 10.20 -6.23 12.11
N VAL A 65 9.71 -5.17 11.48
CA VAL A 65 9.02 -5.21 10.18
C VAL A 65 9.26 -3.92 9.41
N ILE A 66 9.36 -4.04 8.09
CA ILE A 66 9.33 -2.88 7.20
C ILE A 66 8.01 -2.81 6.42
N THR A 67 7.55 -1.58 6.21
CA THR A 67 6.26 -1.32 5.56
C THR A 67 6.44 -0.32 4.42
N PRO A 68 6.76 -0.79 3.19
CA PRO A 68 6.81 0.08 2.02
C PRO A 68 5.39 0.50 1.61
N VAL A 69 5.12 1.82 1.69
CA VAL A 69 3.81 2.44 1.39
C VAL A 69 4.06 3.72 0.59
N PHE A 70 4.67 3.61 -0.56
CA PHE A 70 4.95 4.75 -1.43
C PHE A 70 4.48 4.48 -2.86
N PRO A 71 3.90 5.49 -3.54
CA PRO A 71 3.55 5.38 -4.94
C PRO A 71 4.77 5.62 -5.82
N PRO A 72 4.71 5.24 -7.12
CA PRO A 72 5.68 5.71 -8.10
C PRO A 72 5.79 7.23 -8.12
N SER A 73 6.98 7.75 -8.38
CA SER A 73 7.18 9.17 -8.62
C SER A 73 6.43 9.62 -9.88
N LEU A 74 5.69 10.72 -9.81
CA LEU A 74 5.06 11.31 -11.00
C LEU A 74 6.07 11.79 -12.06
N LYS A 75 7.29 12.13 -11.64
CA LYS A 75 8.36 12.59 -12.54
C LYS A 75 9.11 11.42 -13.18
N ASN A 76 9.34 10.35 -12.41
CA ASN A 76 10.14 9.19 -12.82
C ASN A 76 9.43 7.88 -12.47
N PRO A 77 8.25 7.58 -13.02
CA PRO A 77 7.49 6.38 -12.63
C PRO A 77 8.21 5.07 -12.96
N TRP A 78 9.06 5.07 -13.99
CA TRP A 78 9.85 3.89 -14.38
C TRP A 78 10.91 3.46 -13.36
N GLN A 79 11.23 4.30 -12.39
CA GLN A 79 12.19 3.98 -11.32
C GLN A 79 11.56 3.11 -10.22
N TYR A 80 10.25 3.04 -10.16
CA TYR A 80 9.51 2.37 -9.08
C TYR A 80 9.88 0.90 -8.87
N PRO A 81 10.03 0.06 -9.91
CA PRO A 81 10.49 -1.31 -9.73
C PRO A 81 11.88 -1.40 -9.07
N ASP A 82 12.80 -0.49 -9.41
CA ASP A 82 14.13 -0.45 -8.81
C ASP A 82 14.11 0.06 -7.36
N GLU A 83 13.21 0.99 -7.05
CA GLU A 83 12.95 1.42 -5.68
C GLU A 83 12.48 0.25 -4.80
N ILE A 84 11.55 -0.57 -5.29
CA ILE A 84 11.10 -1.78 -4.58
C ILE A 84 12.26 -2.76 -4.38
N ARG A 85 13.03 -3.06 -5.44
CA ARG A 85 14.20 -3.96 -5.33
C ARG A 85 15.21 -3.46 -4.31
N ASN A 86 15.50 -2.15 -4.30
CA ASN A 86 16.44 -1.57 -3.34
C ASN A 86 15.94 -1.71 -1.90
N VAL A 87 14.66 -1.44 -1.65
CA VAL A 87 14.05 -1.62 -0.32
C VAL A 87 14.16 -3.07 0.16
N LEU A 88 13.82 -4.05 -0.69
CA LEU A 88 13.91 -5.47 -0.33
C LEU A 88 15.36 -5.91 -0.08
N ASN A 89 16.32 -5.45 -0.90
CA ASN A 89 17.74 -5.73 -0.71
C ASN A 89 18.27 -5.13 0.60
N CYS A 90 17.89 -3.89 0.93
CA CYS A 90 18.26 -3.27 2.21
C CYS A 90 17.64 -4.02 3.40
N ALA A 91 16.41 -4.54 3.28
CA ALA A 91 15.80 -5.37 4.32
C ALA A 91 16.62 -6.64 4.59
N LYS A 92 17.01 -7.35 3.53
CA LYS A 92 17.88 -8.54 3.63
C LYS A 92 19.23 -8.20 4.27
N GLN A 93 19.86 -7.12 3.85
CA GLN A 93 21.14 -6.66 4.42
C GLN A 93 21.04 -6.29 5.91
N ALA A 94 19.91 -5.72 6.33
CA ALA A 94 19.65 -5.38 7.72
C ALA A 94 19.21 -6.59 8.59
N GLY A 95 19.06 -7.77 7.98
CA GLY A 95 18.61 -8.98 8.67
C GLY A 95 17.11 -8.98 9.00
N ILE A 96 16.30 -8.16 8.33
CA ILE A 96 14.86 -8.13 8.52
C ILE A 96 14.22 -9.14 7.58
N SER A 97 13.40 -10.02 8.13
CA SER A 97 12.70 -11.06 7.36
C SER A 97 11.28 -10.65 6.96
N ARG A 98 10.61 -9.78 7.75
CA ARG A 98 9.18 -9.47 7.56
C ARG A 98 8.97 -8.16 6.80
N VAL A 99 8.19 -8.23 5.74
CA VAL A 99 7.77 -7.09 4.92
C VAL A 99 6.25 -7.11 4.79
N VAL A 100 5.58 -6.06 5.27
CA VAL A 100 4.15 -5.86 5.03
C VAL A 100 3.97 -4.54 4.29
N GLY A 101 3.83 -4.61 2.98
CA GLY A 101 3.81 -3.44 2.11
C GLY A 101 2.44 -3.17 1.49
N LEU A 102 2.40 -2.11 0.68
CA LEU A 102 1.23 -1.75 -0.12
C LEU A 102 1.63 -1.57 -1.58
N LEU A 103 0.89 -2.18 -2.49
CA LEU A 103 0.93 -1.88 -3.92
C LEU A 103 -0.44 -1.42 -4.41
N GLY A 104 -0.44 -0.57 -5.42
CA GLY A 104 -1.66 -0.18 -6.10
C GLY A 104 -2.33 -1.36 -6.80
N SER A 105 -3.64 -1.26 -6.99
CA SER A 105 -4.52 -2.31 -7.51
C SER A 105 -4.39 -2.60 -9.02
N SER A 106 -3.47 -1.95 -9.74
CA SER A 106 -3.33 -2.12 -11.19
C SER A 106 -3.04 -3.56 -11.63
N GLY A 107 -2.34 -4.35 -10.80
CA GLY A 107 -2.05 -5.76 -11.03
C GLY A 107 -3.09 -6.72 -10.47
N ALA A 108 -4.11 -6.23 -9.78
CA ALA A 108 -5.18 -7.07 -9.27
C ALA A 108 -6.09 -7.57 -10.40
N LYS A 109 -6.59 -8.80 -10.27
CA LYS A 109 -7.51 -9.42 -11.23
C LYS A 109 -8.90 -8.81 -11.12
N VAL A 110 -9.57 -8.75 -12.24
CA VAL A 110 -10.99 -8.37 -12.36
C VAL A 110 -11.77 -9.51 -13.02
N ASN A 111 -13.09 -9.52 -12.88
CA ASN A 111 -13.95 -10.61 -13.34
C ASN A 111 -13.91 -10.88 -14.87
N LEU A 112 -13.22 -10.05 -15.63
CA LEU A 112 -13.03 -10.22 -17.07
C LEU A 112 -11.89 -11.20 -17.43
N GLY A 113 -11.21 -11.77 -16.43
CA GLY A 113 -10.07 -12.68 -16.63
C GLY A 113 -8.75 -11.98 -16.96
N CYS A 114 -8.67 -10.67 -16.75
CA CYS A 114 -7.49 -9.82 -16.93
C CYS A 114 -7.20 -9.03 -15.67
N THR A 115 -6.08 -8.31 -15.63
CA THR A 115 -5.75 -7.38 -14.56
C THR A 115 -6.41 -6.01 -14.78
N LEU A 116 -6.55 -5.22 -13.71
CA LEU A 116 -7.20 -3.91 -13.80
C LEU A 116 -6.51 -2.97 -14.79
N VAL A 117 -5.18 -3.04 -14.92
CA VAL A 117 -4.42 -2.19 -15.86
C VAL A 117 -4.67 -2.55 -17.32
N GLU A 118 -5.13 -3.77 -17.60
CA GLU A 118 -5.46 -4.23 -18.97
C GLU A 118 -6.88 -3.82 -19.38
N THR A 119 -7.67 -3.26 -18.48
CA THR A 119 -9.00 -2.75 -18.77
C THR A 119 -8.96 -1.29 -19.25
N ASP A 120 -10.10 -0.75 -19.64
CA ASP A 120 -10.27 0.67 -19.98
C ASP A 120 -10.40 1.58 -18.74
N TYR A 121 -10.17 1.03 -17.54
CA TYR A 121 -10.27 1.77 -16.29
C TYR A 121 -9.29 2.94 -16.20
N PHE A 122 -8.04 2.73 -16.61
CA PHE A 122 -7.03 3.79 -16.65
C PHE A 122 -7.00 4.46 -18.00
N ALA A 123 -7.04 5.80 -18.02
CA ALA A 123 -6.84 6.58 -19.24
C ALA A 123 -5.47 6.21 -19.87
N GLU A 124 -5.42 6.17 -21.20
CA GLU A 124 -4.20 5.79 -21.94
C GLU A 124 -3.01 6.69 -21.59
N THR A 125 -3.26 7.98 -21.36
CA THR A 125 -2.24 8.96 -20.94
C THR A 125 -1.58 8.66 -19.61
N THR A 126 -2.25 7.93 -18.72
CA THR A 126 -1.74 7.55 -17.39
C THR A 126 -1.42 6.07 -17.28
N ARG A 127 -1.77 5.25 -18.26
CA ARG A 127 -1.57 3.79 -18.23
C ARG A 127 -0.12 3.41 -17.96
N HIS A 128 0.85 4.10 -18.58
CA HIS A 128 2.27 3.86 -18.36
C HIS A 128 2.70 3.98 -16.89
N PHE A 129 2.07 4.89 -16.13
CA PHE A 129 2.33 5.02 -14.69
C PHE A 129 1.87 3.77 -13.92
N TYR A 130 0.68 3.28 -14.24
CA TYR A 130 0.10 2.11 -13.58
C TYR A 130 0.75 0.80 -14.02
N MET A 131 1.35 0.73 -15.21
CA MET A 131 2.15 -0.41 -15.65
C MET A 131 3.38 -0.64 -14.76
N ASN A 132 4.05 0.42 -14.29
CA ASN A 132 5.19 0.26 -13.36
C ASN A 132 4.76 -0.34 -12.01
N ILE A 133 3.54 -0.07 -11.56
CA ILE A 133 2.97 -0.72 -10.37
C ILE A 133 2.69 -2.19 -10.68
N HIS A 134 2.08 -2.48 -11.82
CA HIS A 134 1.83 -3.86 -12.28
C HIS A 134 3.13 -4.67 -12.35
N ASP A 135 4.17 -4.14 -12.98
CA ASP A 135 5.46 -4.82 -13.13
C ASP A 135 6.14 -5.08 -11.77
N SER A 136 5.84 -4.27 -10.76
CA SER A 136 6.36 -4.45 -9.40
C SER A 136 5.75 -5.67 -8.68
N TRP A 137 4.61 -6.18 -9.12
CA TRP A 137 4.04 -7.42 -8.58
C TRP A 137 4.97 -8.62 -8.84
N ASP A 138 5.60 -8.69 -10.00
CA ASP A 138 6.51 -9.77 -10.34
C ASP A 138 7.80 -9.75 -9.51
N ILE A 139 8.22 -8.58 -9.02
CA ILE A 139 9.36 -8.49 -8.09
C ILE A 139 9.03 -9.24 -6.80
N TYR A 140 7.84 -9.05 -6.23
CA TYR A 140 7.42 -9.77 -5.05
C TYR A 140 7.19 -11.26 -5.33
N ARG A 141 6.58 -11.65 -6.47
CA ARG A 141 6.40 -13.05 -6.83
C ARG A 141 7.72 -13.81 -6.94
N GLN A 142 8.80 -13.13 -7.35
CA GLN A 142 10.15 -13.70 -7.47
C GLN A 142 10.93 -13.67 -6.15
N GLU A 143 10.48 -12.91 -5.14
CA GLU A 143 11.15 -12.82 -3.84
C GLU A 143 10.85 -14.05 -2.98
N THR A 144 11.89 -14.82 -2.67
CA THR A 144 11.78 -16.11 -1.95
C THR A 144 12.45 -16.13 -0.59
N GLU A 145 13.28 -15.12 -0.27
CA GLU A 145 14.02 -15.05 0.97
C GLU A 145 13.25 -14.32 2.07
N LEU A 146 12.50 -13.29 1.69
CA LEU A 146 11.72 -12.50 2.63
C LEU A 146 10.32 -13.10 2.84
N ASP A 147 9.81 -12.94 4.03
CA ASP A 147 8.42 -13.19 4.37
C ASP A 147 7.62 -11.91 4.12
N TRP A 148 7.07 -11.82 2.91
CA TRP A 148 6.34 -10.63 2.49
C TRP A 148 4.82 -10.88 2.42
N THR A 149 4.06 -9.85 2.77
CA THR A 149 2.63 -9.71 2.45
C THR A 149 2.41 -8.35 1.83
N ILE A 150 1.72 -8.30 0.72
CA ILE A 150 1.39 -7.04 0.06
C ILE A 150 -0.11 -6.81 0.11
N ILE A 151 -0.48 -5.78 0.86
CA ILE A 151 -1.85 -5.28 0.88
C ILE A 151 -2.11 -4.51 -0.42
N VAL A 152 -3.16 -4.90 -1.10
CA VAL A 152 -3.62 -4.29 -2.35
C VAL A 152 -4.97 -3.64 -2.08
N PRO A 153 -5.03 -2.33 -1.92
CA PRO A 153 -6.28 -1.64 -1.59
C PRO A 153 -7.25 -1.70 -2.78
N ALA A 154 -8.51 -1.50 -2.46
CA ALA A 154 -9.56 -1.25 -3.44
C ALA A 154 -9.15 -0.15 -4.43
N ALA A 155 -9.72 -0.18 -5.63
CA ALA A 155 -9.37 0.75 -6.71
C ALA A 155 -9.61 2.23 -6.33
N ARG A 156 -10.59 2.50 -5.47
CA ARG A 156 -10.89 3.83 -4.95
C ARG A 156 -10.59 3.93 -3.45
N MET A 157 -9.59 4.74 -3.12
CA MET A 157 -9.24 5.09 -1.75
C MET A 157 -9.20 6.62 -1.61
N GLN A 158 -10.04 7.19 -0.74
CA GLN A 158 -10.23 8.63 -0.63
C GLN A 158 -10.11 9.13 0.81
N THR A 159 -9.58 10.36 0.97
CA THR A 159 -9.42 11.05 2.27
C THR A 159 -10.73 11.35 2.98
N HIS A 160 -11.82 11.55 2.22
CA HIS A 160 -13.12 11.91 2.79
C HIS A 160 -14.02 10.70 3.07
N MET A 161 -13.55 9.51 2.73
CA MET A 161 -14.30 8.30 3.01
C MET A 161 -14.24 7.99 4.51
N ARG A 162 -15.42 7.83 5.12
CA ARG A 162 -15.53 7.50 6.54
C ARG A 162 -15.04 6.09 6.79
N ASP A 163 -14.21 5.92 7.82
CA ASP A 163 -13.82 4.61 8.31
C ASP A 163 -15.03 3.83 8.82
N ARG A 164 -15.07 2.55 8.51
CA ARG A 164 -16.13 1.62 8.93
C ARG A 164 -15.71 0.78 10.14
N GLY A 165 -14.40 0.71 10.42
CA GLY A 165 -13.82 -0.18 11.42
C GLY A 165 -13.86 -1.65 11.01
N THR A 166 -14.03 -1.92 9.70
CA THR A 166 -14.05 -3.28 9.13
C THR A 166 -13.69 -3.22 7.65
N TYR A 167 -13.19 -4.32 7.12
CA TYR A 167 -12.88 -4.52 5.71
C TYR A 167 -13.03 -5.99 5.35
N ASP A 168 -13.17 -6.27 4.07
CA ASP A 168 -13.18 -7.62 3.50
C ASP A 168 -11.83 -7.87 2.83
N ILE A 169 -11.39 -9.13 2.78
CA ILE A 169 -10.13 -9.55 2.16
C ILE A 169 -10.35 -10.63 1.10
N ARG A 170 -9.43 -10.68 0.13
CA ARG A 170 -9.28 -11.81 -0.81
C ARG A 170 -7.79 -12.12 -1.00
N THR A 171 -7.48 -13.39 -1.15
CA THR A 171 -6.11 -13.92 -1.34
C THR A 171 -5.90 -14.54 -2.72
N ASP A 172 -6.89 -14.48 -3.59
CA ASP A 172 -6.88 -14.98 -4.96
C ASP A 172 -6.49 -13.92 -6.01
N GLU A 173 -5.96 -12.78 -5.54
CA GLU A 173 -5.56 -11.60 -6.30
C GLU A 173 -6.69 -10.84 -6.99
N TYR A 174 -7.96 -11.24 -6.81
CA TYR A 174 -9.09 -10.46 -7.32
C TYR A 174 -9.39 -9.27 -6.43
N LEU A 175 -9.79 -8.15 -7.07
CA LEU A 175 -10.25 -6.98 -6.32
C LEU A 175 -11.45 -7.31 -5.44
N VAL A 176 -11.47 -6.75 -4.25
CA VAL A 176 -12.68 -6.72 -3.43
C VAL A 176 -13.62 -5.69 -4.03
N VAL A 177 -14.79 -6.14 -4.46
CA VAL A 177 -15.85 -5.30 -5.05
C VAL A 177 -17.19 -5.66 -4.42
N ASN A 178 -18.09 -4.69 -4.36
CA ASN A 178 -19.45 -4.90 -3.84
C ASN A 178 -20.43 -5.42 -4.90
N ASP A 179 -20.09 -5.27 -6.18
CA ASP A 179 -20.88 -5.77 -7.32
C ASP A 179 -19.92 -6.44 -8.32
N PRO A 180 -19.79 -7.78 -8.29
CA PRO A 180 -18.89 -8.49 -9.18
C PRO A 180 -19.30 -8.44 -10.66
N ASP A 181 -20.56 -8.12 -10.97
CA ASP A 181 -21.06 -7.98 -12.33
C ASP A 181 -20.86 -6.57 -12.89
N SER A 182 -20.51 -5.61 -12.04
CA SER A 182 -20.25 -4.24 -12.47
C SER A 182 -18.95 -4.15 -13.28
N ARG A 183 -19.02 -3.44 -14.40
CA ARG A 183 -17.84 -3.03 -15.18
C ARG A 183 -17.20 -1.74 -14.64
N LEU A 184 -17.85 -1.08 -13.68
CA LEU A 184 -17.42 0.17 -13.07
C LEU A 184 -16.63 -0.09 -11.79
N TYR A 185 -15.49 -0.80 -11.89
CA TYR A 185 -14.67 -1.18 -10.73
C TYR A 185 -14.34 -0.01 -9.81
N PHE A 186 -14.30 1.21 -10.34
CA PHE A 186 -14.02 2.41 -9.58
C PHE A 186 -15.10 2.70 -8.52
N ASP A 187 -16.36 2.57 -8.90
CA ASP A 187 -17.48 2.92 -8.02
C ASP A 187 -17.81 1.81 -7.02
N VAL A 188 -17.42 0.58 -7.34
CA VAL A 188 -17.77 -0.60 -6.54
C VAL A 188 -16.61 -1.21 -5.76
N SER A 189 -15.39 -0.74 -5.99
CA SER A 189 -14.19 -1.15 -5.26
C SER A 189 -13.67 0.01 -4.43
N GLN A 190 -13.96 0.02 -3.14
CA GLN A 190 -13.71 1.16 -2.25
C GLN A 190 -13.13 0.71 -0.91
N ILE A 191 -12.27 1.56 -0.32
CA ILE A 191 -11.79 1.45 1.06
C ILE A 191 -11.38 2.84 1.58
N SER A 192 -11.58 3.11 2.87
CA SER A 192 -11.06 4.33 3.51
C SER A 192 -9.56 4.21 3.81
N TYR A 193 -8.90 5.34 4.05
CA TYR A 193 -7.50 5.33 4.52
C TYR A 193 -7.37 4.66 5.89
N GLY A 194 -8.34 4.86 6.80
CA GLY A 194 -8.31 4.26 8.13
C GLY A 194 -8.42 2.75 8.10
N ASP A 195 -9.35 2.22 7.32
CA ASP A 195 -9.53 0.78 7.23
C ASP A 195 -8.42 0.10 6.42
N CYS A 196 -7.83 0.80 5.44
CA CYS A 196 -6.64 0.30 4.75
C CYS A 196 -5.41 0.27 5.68
N ALA A 197 -5.20 1.31 6.49
CA ALA A 197 -4.14 1.34 7.49
C ALA A 197 -4.35 0.24 8.55
N MET A 198 -5.59 0.02 8.97
CA MET A 198 -5.98 -1.07 9.87
C MET A 198 -5.61 -2.43 9.27
N ALA A 199 -5.91 -2.67 7.99
CA ALA A 199 -5.58 -3.92 7.32
C ALA A 199 -4.05 -4.19 7.29
N ILE A 200 -3.23 -3.16 7.06
CA ILE A 200 -1.78 -3.27 7.12
C ILE A 200 -1.32 -3.65 8.54
N LEU A 201 -1.86 -2.98 9.56
CA LEU A 201 -1.49 -3.23 10.95
C LEU A 201 -1.95 -4.60 11.45
N ASP A 202 -3.15 -5.01 11.08
CA ASP A 202 -3.67 -6.33 11.43
C ASP A 202 -2.79 -7.43 10.83
N GLU A 203 -2.32 -7.27 9.59
CA GLU A 203 -1.39 -8.22 8.97
C GLU A 203 -0.01 -8.21 9.64
N ILE A 204 0.48 -7.05 10.08
CA ILE A 204 1.73 -6.94 10.85
C ILE A 204 1.62 -7.73 12.17
N GLU A 205 0.50 -7.58 12.88
CA GLU A 205 0.28 -8.19 14.20
C GLU A 205 -0.08 -9.67 14.15
N GLN A 206 -0.94 -10.05 13.19
CA GLN A 206 -1.49 -11.39 13.09
C GLN A 206 -0.61 -12.35 12.28
N HIS A 207 0.19 -11.81 11.34
CA HIS A 207 1.04 -12.59 10.43
C HIS A 207 0.25 -13.71 9.74
N ALA A 208 -0.93 -13.37 9.22
CA ALA A 208 -1.87 -14.35 8.68
C ALA A 208 -1.47 -14.86 7.29
N HIS A 209 -0.71 -14.07 6.54
CA HIS A 209 -0.35 -14.38 5.16
C HIS A 209 1.16 -14.26 4.95
N THR A 210 1.71 -15.21 4.20
CA THR A 210 3.14 -15.27 3.84
C THR A 210 3.29 -15.41 2.34
N ARG A 211 4.06 -14.52 1.72
CA ARG A 211 4.29 -14.46 0.26
C ARG A 211 2.99 -14.42 -0.54
N GLN A 212 2.09 -13.53 -0.12
CA GLN A 212 0.78 -13.37 -0.72
C GLN A 212 0.44 -11.90 -0.99
N PHE A 213 -0.30 -11.68 -2.05
CA PHE A 213 -1.06 -10.46 -2.26
C PHE A 213 -2.42 -10.62 -1.58
N VAL A 214 -2.78 -9.64 -0.76
CA VAL A 214 -4.05 -9.61 -0.04
C VAL A 214 -4.80 -8.36 -0.49
N THR A 215 -5.84 -8.54 -1.29
CA THR A 215 -6.68 -7.42 -1.69
C THR A 215 -7.65 -7.09 -0.57
N VAL A 216 -7.84 -5.79 -0.33
CA VAL A 216 -8.71 -5.30 0.75
C VAL A 216 -9.69 -4.25 0.25
N GLY A 217 -10.91 -4.28 0.76
CA GLY A 217 -11.97 -3.37 0.35
C GLY A 217 -13.27 -3.64 1.07
N TYR A 218 -14.35 -3.03 0.59
CA TYR A 218 -15.69 -3.24 1.11
C TYR A 218 -16.52 -4.09 0.15
N ALA A 219 -16.77 -5.37 0.47
CA ALA A 219 -17.58 -6.27 -0.36
C ALA A 219 -19.09 -5.93 -0.28
N ASN A 220 -19.56 -5.47 0.88
CA ASN A 220 -20.97 -5.18 1.12
C ASN A 220 -21.22 -3.66 1.21
N VAL A 221 -21.01 -2.95 0.13
CA VAL A 221 -21.39 -1.54 0.03
C VAL A 221 -22.76 -1.46 -0.64
N ASN A 222 -23.83 -1.19 0.14
CA ASN A 222 -25.05 -0.67 -0.47
C ASN A 222 -24.68 0.64 -1.18
N PRO A 223 -24.79 0.76 -2.51
CA PRO A 223 -24.54 2.01 -3.16
C PRO A 223 -25.53 3.04 -2.58
N GLN A 224 -25.00 4.02 -1.84
CA GLN A 224 -25.82 5.18 -1.48
C GLN A 224 -26.24 5.79 -2.82
N PRO A 225 -27.54 6.01 -3.06
CA PRO A 225 -27.97 6.67 -4.29
C PRO A 225 -27.28 8.03 -4.37
N GLY A 226 -26.55 8.24 -5.46
CA GLY A 226 -25.57 9.30 -5.63
C GLY A 226 -26.12 10.67 -5.25
N LYS A 227 -25.41 11.36 -4.37
CA LYS A 227 -25.23 12.78 -4.53
C LYS A 227 -24.25 12.94 -5.69
N GLN A 228 -24.73 13.45 -6.80
CA GLN A 228 -23.90 14.05 -7.82
C GLN A 228 -23.00 15.07 -7.11
N ASP A 229 -21.71 14.76 -7.01
CA ASP A 229 -20.74 15.78 -6.66
C ASP A 229 -20.71 16.77 -7.83
N ASP A 230 -21.25 17.96 -7.59
CA ASP A 230 -21.08 19.11 -8.45
C ASP A 230 -19.57 19.29 -8.69
N GLN A 231 -19.17 19.07 -9.93
CA GLN A 231 -17.86 19.52 -10.40
C GLN A 231 -17.90 21.03 -10.56
N PRO A 232 -16.89 21.79 -10.12
CA PRO A 232 -16.58 23.09 -10.67
C PRO A 232 -15.80 22.98 -11.99
#